data_5e915c7372fb8367eea4c02504e7ae1a
#
_entry.id   5e915c7372fb8367eea4c02504e7ae1a
#
_cell.length_a   1.000
_cell.length_b   1.000
_cell.length_c   1.000
_cell.angle_alpha   90.00
_cell.angle_beta   90.00
_cell.angle_gamma   90.00
#
_symmetry.space_group_name_H-M   'P 1'
#
loop_
_entity.id
_entity.type
_entity.pdbx_description
1 polymer ?
#
loop_
_entity_poly.entity_id
_entity_poly.type
_entity_poly.pdbx_seq_one_letter_code
_entity_poly.pdbx_strand_id
1 'polypeptide(L)'
;MKMKLLGSLLAGATLVAGTLKAEETISAVHAFPETLIYTKSFLSFVDKVNAKGAGVIQIDVRGGPEAIGMFQQPDAVRDGIVDMVYTPGSFYGGALPEKDAMVSSNLTAVETRKNGGTALIDQIHQEKMGLKYLGWFDSGVCYNLWTREQPTFDAAGNLEVNGLKLRGNNVYNAFFTNYLGAQVIDLPTGEVYSALQRGVVDATGWTQIGLIDLKWNEFLNYRIEPCFFSTDLGVIVNNEKWNSLSDEA
;
A
#
# COMPACT_ATOMS: atom_id res chain seq x y z
N MET A 1 63.69 -63.78 -5.38
CA MET A 1 62.61 -63.23 -4.52
C MET A 1 62.23 -61.89 -5.10
N LYS A 2 61.08 -61.77 -5.83
CA LYS A 2 60.63 -60.56 -6.53
C LYS A 2 59.53 -59.90 -5.69
N MET A 3 59.83 -58.72 -5.17
CA MET A 3 58.88 -57.85 -4.43
C MET A 3 58.10 -57.02 -5.45
N LYS A 4 56.75 -57.17 -5.47
CA LYS A 4 55.86 -56.34 -6.29
C LYS A 4 55.42 -55.14 -5.43
N LEU A 5 55.75 -53.93 -5.86
CA LEU A 5 55.16 -52.68 -5.35
C LEU A 5 53.74 -52.54 -5.91
N LEU A 6 52.74 -52.48 -5.03
CA LEU A 6 51.39 -51.99 -5.36
C LEU A 6 51.39 -50.46 -5.21
N GLY A 7 51.16 -49.77 -6.30
CA GLY A 7 50.90 -48.35 -6.27
C GLY A 7 49.40 -48.10 -6.06
N SER A 8 49.05 -47.44 -4.93
CA SER A 8 47.68 -46.97 -4.67
C SER A 8 47.43 -45.64 -5.41
N LEU A 9 46.54 -45.62 -6.39
CA LEU A 9 45.96 -44.37 -6.91
C LEU A 9 44.93 -43.85 -5.93
N LEU A 10 45.19 -42.73 -5.26
CA LEU A 10 44.16 -41.92 -4.59
C LEU A 10 43.50 -41.04 -5.65
N ALA A 11 42.27 -41.35 -6.00
CA ALA A 11 41.40 -40.46 -6.78
C ALA A 11 40.90 -39.35 -5.83
N GLY A 12 41.44 -38.17 -5.97
CA GLY A 12 40.94 -36.97 -5.26
C GLY A 12 39.59 -36.54 -5.85
N ALA A 13 38.51 -36.79 -5.12
CA ALA A 13 37.20 -36.20 -5.43
C ALA A 13 37.24 -34.73 -4.95
N THR A 14 37.40 -33.78 -5.86
CA THR A 14 37.15 -32.36 -5.61
C THR A 14 35.67 -32.15 -5.40
N LEU A 15 35.24 -32.04 -4.14
CA LEU A 15 33.91 -31.50 -3.80
C LEU A 15 33.92 -30.02 -4.21
N VAL A 16 33.23 -29.70 -5.31
CA VAL A 16 32.83 -28.34 -5.60
C VAL A 16 31.73 -27.99 -4.60
N ALA A 17 32.13 -27.39 -3.49
CA ALA A 17 31.19 -26.76 -2.56
C ALA A 17 30.61 -25.53 -3.29
N GLY A 18 29.49 -25.71 -3.98
CA GLY A 18 28.67 -24.59 -4.41
C GLY A 18 28.28 -23.83 -3.14
N THR A 19 28.65 -22.56 -3.06
CA THR A 19 28.17 -21.65 -2.00
C THR A 19 26.65 -21.56 -2.19
N LEU A 20 25.89 -22.23 -1.36
CA LEU A 20 24.47 -22.00 -1.21
C LEU A 20 24.33 -20.54 -0.76
N LYS A 21 23.94 -19.66 -1.67
CA LYS A 21 23.60 -18.28 -1.34
C LYS A 21 22.39 -18.33 -0.42
N ALA A 22 22.47 -17.69 0.74
CA ALA A 22 21.32 -17.60 1.63
C ALA A 22 20.20 -16.84 0.90
N GLU A 23 18.96 -17.33 1.02
CA GLU A 23 17.78 -16.68 0.48
C GLU A 23 17.66 -15.27 1.08
N GLU A 24 17.46 -14.28 0.22
CA GLU A 24 17.32 -12.89 0.65
C GLU A 24 15.91 -12.63 1.17
N THR A 25 15.75 -11.84 2.22
CA THR A 25 14.44 -11.60 2.84
C THR A 25 14.15 -10.11 2.88
N ILE A 26 12.92 -9.74 2.51
CA ILE A 26 12.36 -8.40 2.65
C ILE A 26 11.24 -8.47 3.69
N SER A 27 11.39 -7.75 4.81
CA SER A 27 10.32 -7.59 5.79
C SER A 27 9.29 -6.59 5.27
N ALA A 28 7.99 -6.91 5.40
CA ALA A 28 6.91 -6.09 4.84
C ALA A 28 5.77 -5.88 5.84
N VAL A 29 5.08 -4.74 5.70
CA VAL A 29 3.83 -4.45 6.38
C VAL A 29 2.79 -3.91 5.38
N HIS A 30 1.53 -3.86 5.79
CA HIS A 30 0.43 -3.32 4.98
C HIS A 30 -0.42 -2.34 5.78
N ALA A 31 -0.94 -1.30 5.11
CA ALA A 31 -1.63 -0.20 5.76
C ALA A 31 -3.03 -0.55 6.29
N PHE A 32 -3.67 -1.59 5.78
CA PHE A 32 -5.06 -1.91 6.09
C PHE A 32 -5.21 -3.31 6.68
N PRO A 33 -6.33 -3.62 7.38
CA PRO A 33 -6.60 -4.96 7.88
C PRO A 33 -6.57 -6.04 6.78
N GLU A 34 -6.15 -7.27 7.11
CA GLU A 34 -6.05 -8.39 6.17
C GLU A 34 -7.38 -8.75 5.49
N THR A 35 -8.50 -8.47 6.15
CA THR A 35 -9.83 -8.74 5.61
C THR A 35 -10.18 -7.89 4.40
N LEU A 36 -9.53 -6.73 4.24
CA LEU A 36 -9.80 -5.78 3.19
C LEU A 36 -9.28 -6.26 1.84
N ILE A 37 -10.06 -6.07 0.78
CA ILE A 37 -9.74 -6.48 -0.59
C ILE A 37 -8.36 -5.98 -1.05
N TYR A 38 -7.95 -4.78 -0.66
CA TYR A 38 -6.66 -4.20 -1.00
C TYR A 38 -5.50 -4.96 -0.37
N THR A 39 -5.60 -5.32 0.91
CA THR A 39 -4.58 -6.14 1.57
C THR A 39 -4.50 -7.52 0.95
N LYS A 40 -5.63 -8.14 0.61
CA LYS A 40 -5.65 -9.42 -0.12
C LYS A 40 -4.95 -9.33 -1.47
N SER A 41 -5.10 -8.21 -2.19
CA SER A 41 -4.36 -7.93 -3.44
C SER A 41 -2.85 -7.92 -3.21
N PHE A 42 -2.39 -7.22 -2.19
CA PHE A 42 -0.97 -7.19 -1.80
C PHE A 42 -0.46 -8.58 -1.36
N LEU A 43 -1.19 -9.30 -0.51
CA LEU A 43 -0.80 -10.65 -0.07
C LEU A 43 -0.72 -11.63 -1.25
N SER A 44 -1.64 -11.53 -2.23
CA SER A 44 -1.53 -12.30 -3.48
C SER A 44 -0.29 -11.95 -4.31
N PHE A 45 0.15 -10.70 -4.29
CA PHE A 45 1.45 -10.32 -4.88
C PHE A 45 2.61 -10.97 -4.12
N VAL A 46 2.61 -10.90 -2.78
CA VAL A 46 3.63 -11.55 -1.93
C VAL A 46 3.72 -13.05 -2.22
N ASP A 47 2.59 -13.75 -2.25
CA ASP A 47 2.54 -15.18 -2.56
C ASP A 47 3.19 -15.51 -3.90
N LYS A 48 2.93 -14.69 -4.93
CA LYS A 48 3.52 -14.88 -6.26
C LYS A 48 5.02 -14.61 -6.29
N VAL A 49 5.49 -13.59 -5.57
CA VAL A 49 6.92 -13.31 -5.43
C VAL A 49 7.60 -14.46 -4.71
N ASN A 50 7.06 -14.88 -3.56
CA ASN A 50 7.63 -15.97 -2.76
C ASN A 50 7.66 -17.31 -3.51
N ALA A 51 6.62 -17.62 -4.28
CA ALA A 51 6.58 -18.83 -5.08
C ALA A 51 7.61 -18.82 -6.23
N LYS A 52 7.82 -17.66 -6.88
CA LYS A 52 8.77 -17.53 -7.99
C LYS A 52 10.21 -17.32 -7.52
N GLY A 53 10.37 -16.66 -6.38
CA GLY A 53 11.65 -16.32 -5.78
C GLY A 53 12.20 -17.37 -4.82
N ALA A 54 11.58 -18.56 -4.72
CA ALA A 54 12.00 -19.59 -3.79
C ALA A 54 13.48 -19.95 -3.95
N GLY A 55 14.23 -19.86 -2.84
CA GLY A 55 15.69 -20.04 -2.81
C GLY A 55 16.49 -18.79 -3.20
N VAL A 56 15.85 -17.72 -3.64
CA VAL A 56 16.49 -16.45 -4.02
C VAL A 56 16.02 -15.31 -3.12
N ILE A 57 14.70 -15.05 -3.05
CA ILE A 57 14.10 -13.97 -2.28
C ILE A 57 12.77 -14.37 -1.68
N GLN A 58 12.49 -13.89 -0.48
CA GLN A 58 11.21 -14.03 0.20
C GLN A 58 10.75 -12.68 0.76
N ILE A 59 9.47 -12.39 0.65
CA ILE A 59 8.82 -11.29 1.37
C ILE A 59 8.17 -11.88 2.63
N ASP A 60 8.61 -11.40 3.79
CA ASP A 60 8.11 -11.80 5.11
C ASP A 60 7.18 -10.73 5.65
N VAL A 61 5.87 -10.98 5.59
CA VAL A 61 4.84 -10.04 6.06
C VAL A 61 4.76 -10.07 7.58
N ARG A 62 5.08 -8.95 8.21
CA ARG A 62 5.14 -8.78 9.67
C ARG A 62 3.82 -8.37 10.30
N GLY A 63 2.82 -8.04 9.49
CA GLY A 63 1.48 -7.64 9.91
C GLY A 63 0.99 -6.35 9.26
N GLY A 64 -0.05 -5.78 9.84
CA GLY A 64 -0.74 -4.59 9.39
C GLY A 64 -0.68 -3.43 10.36
N PRO A 65 -1.81 -2.67 10.49
CA PRO A 65 -1.92 -1.53 11.41
C PRO A 65 -1.71 -1.87 12.89
N GLU A 66 -1.87 -3.14 13.26
CA GLU A 66 -1.63 -3.65 14.62
C GLU A 66 -0.14 -3.78 14.94
N ALA A 67 0.71 -4.00 13.92
CA ALA A 67 2.15 -4.10 14.09
C ALA A 67 2.81 -2.70 14.08
N ILE A 68 2.46 -1.88 13.09
CA ILE A 68 2.91 -0.49 12.97
C ILE A 68 1.68 0.33 12.54
N GLY A 69 1.35 1.39 13.26
CA GLY A 69 0.22 2.25 12.93
C GLY A 69 0.28 2.74 11.47
N MET A 70 -0.86 2.69 10.76
CA MET A 70 -0.93 2.86 9.30
C MET A 70 -0.25 4.15 8.77
N PHE A 71 -0.33 5.25 9.52
CA PHE A 71 0.28 6.53 9.14
C PHE A 71 1.77 6.61 9.49
N GLN A 72 2.30 5.73 10.34
CA GLN A 72 3.70 5.63 10.72
C GLN A 72 4.50 4.67 9.82
N GLN A 73 3.81 3.80 9.07
CA GLN A 73 4.47 2.80 8.25
C GLN A 73 5.44 3.37 7.18
N PRO A 74 5.10 4.46 6.45
CA PRO A 74 6.02 5.06 5.48
C PRO A 74 7.33 5.55 6.12
N ASP A 75 7.25 6.17 7.29
CA ASP A 75 8.42 6.60 8.05
C ASP A 75 9.22 5.40 8.56
N ALA A 76 8.57 4.35 9.03
CA ALA A 76 9.22 3.12 9.47
C ALA A 76 10.03 2.45 8.34
N VAL A 77 9.53 2.49 7.09
CA VAL A 77 10.29 2.01 5.92
C VAL A 77 11.46 2.93 5.61
N ARG A 78 11.26 4.25 5.61
CA ARG A 78 12.34 5.21 5.41
C ARG A 78 13.47 5.02 6.41
N ASP A 79 13.12 4.80 7.67
CA ASP A 79 14.07 4.67 8.79
C ASP A 79 14.63 3.24 8.93
N GLY A 80 14.28 2.31 8.04
CA GLY A 80 14.80 0.93 7.99
C GLY A 80 14.29 0.02 9.12
N ILE A 81 13.19 0.38 9.79
CA ILE A 81 12.55 -0.47 10.83
C ILE A 81 11.88 -1.67 10.19
N VAL A 82 11.35 -1.49 9.00
CA VAL A 82 10.81 -2.52 8.10
C VAL A 82 11.23 -2.16 6.67
N ASP A 83 11.40 -3.18 5.81
CA ASP A 83 11.98 -2.95 4.49
C ASP A 83 10.96 -2.46 3.45
N MET A 84 9.70 -2.88 3.56
CA MET A 84 8.65 -2.67 2.55
C MET A 84 7.32 -2.34 3.19
N VAL A 85 6.52 -1.49 2.53
CA VAL A 85 5.12 -1.29 2.88
C VAL A 85 4.23 -1.18 1.64
N TYR A 86 3.03 -1.75 1.75
CA TYR A 86 1.91 -1.49 0.87
C TYR A 86 0.99 -0.44 1.49
N THR A 87 0.94 0.75 0.91
CA THR A 87 0.31 1.93 1.51
C THR A 87 -0.21 2.91 0.46
N PRO A 88 -1.23 3.73 0.78
CA PRO A 88 -1.57 4.90 -0.03
C PRO A 88 -0.42 5.94 -0.01
N GLY A 89 -0.12 6.51 -1.16
CA GLY A 89 0.84 7.62 -1.28
C GLY A 89 0.43 8.84 -0.45
N SER A 90 -0.86 9.09 -0.33
CA SER A 90 -1.43 10.14 0.49
C SER A 90 -1.07 10.07 1.98
N PHE A 91 -0.63 8.93 2.51
CA PHE A 91 -0.19 8.82 3.91
C PHE A 91 1.18 9.48 4.16
N TYR A 92 1.94 9.74 3.12
CA TYR A 92 3.20 10.48 3.18
C TYR A 92 3.22 11.73 2.27
N GLY A 93 2.04 12.23 1.91
CA GLY A 93 1.90 13.40 1.01
C GLY A 93 2.54 14.68 1.52
N GLY A 94 2.71 14.82 2.84
CA GLY A 94 3.45 15.95 3.43
C GLY A 94 4.94 15.95 3.07
N ALA A 95 5.53 14.75 2.87
CA ALA A 95 6.93 14.59 2.45
C ALA A 95 7.07 14.56 0.92
N LEU A 96 6.05 14.08 0.20
CA LEU A 96 6.07 13.87 -1.24
C LEU A 96 4.75 14.28 -1.90
N PRO A 97 4.47 15.59 -2.08
CA PRO A 97 3.22 16.04 -2.69
C PRO A 97 3.06 15.61 -4.16
N GLU A 98 4.14 15.33 -4.89
CA GLU A 98 4.10 14.88 -6.28
C GLU A 98 3.36 13.55 -6.48
N LYS A 99 3.23 12.72 -5.44
CA LYS A 99 2.41 11.51 -5.49
C LYS A 99 0.93 11.79 -5.82
N ASP A 100 0.44 13.02 -5.57
CA ASP A 100 -0.94 13.44 -5.89
C ASP A 100 -1.21 13.46 -7.40
N ALA A 101 -0.18 13.42 -8.23
CA ALA A 101 -0.35 13.24 -9.68
C ALA A 101 -1.10 11.93 -10.01
N MET A 102 -1.02 10.90 -9.16
CA MET A 102 -1.70 9.61 -9.36
C MET A 102 -3.20 9.71 -9.05
N VAL A 103 -3.57 10.34 -7.94
CA VAL A 103 -4.99 10.48 -7.53
C VAL A 103 -5.78 11.41 -8.44
N SER A 104 -5.09 12.31 -9.14
CA SER A 104 -5.67 13.25 -10.11
C SER A 104 -5.56 12.73 -11.55
N SER A 105 -4.96 11.56 -11.76
CA SER A 105 -4.76 10.97 -13.09
C SER A 105 -5.96 10.11 -13.50
N ASN A 106 -6.30 10.18 -14.78
CA ASN A 106 -7.22 9.23 -15.45
C ASN A 106 -6.49 8.07 -16.13
N LEU A 107 -5.17 7.97 -15.95
CA LEU A 107 -4.36 6.85 -16.47
C LEU A 107 -4.45 5.65 -15.53
N THR A 108 -4.26 4.47 -16.12
CA THR A 108 -4.11 3.23 -15.36
C THR A 108 -2.65 2.98 -14.97
N ALA A 109 -2.41 2.09 -14.02
CA ALA A 109 -1.06 1.66 -13.63
C ALA A 109 -0.26 1.07 -14.83
N VAL A 110 -0.95 0.42 -15.77
CA VAL A 110 -0.31 -0.12 -16.98
C VAL A 110 0.13 1.00 -17.92
N GLU A 111 -0.69 2.02 -18.11
CA GLU A 111 -0.38 3.17 -18.95
C GLU A 111 0.75 4.00 -18.36
N THR A 112 0.73 4.25 -17.04
CA THR A 112 1.81 4.99 -16.36
C THR A 112 3.15 4.27 -16.42
N ARG A 113 3.17 2.93 -16.42
CA ARG A 113 4.41 2.16 -16.67
C ARG A 113 4.91 2.33 -18.10
N LYS A 114 4.02 2.29 -19.08
CA LYS A 114 4.39 2.38 -20.50
C LYS A 114 4.87 3.76 -20.92
N ASN A 115 4.30 4.83 -20.34
CA ASN A 115 4.64 6.22 -20.70
C ASN A 115 5.77 6.83 -19.86
N GLY A 116 6.34 6.08 -18.92
CA GLY A 116 7.43 6.54 -18.06
C GLY A 116 6.97 7.21 -16.75
N GLY A 117 5.66 7.40 -16.53
CA GLY A 117 5.13 8.03 -15.31
C GLY A 117 5.52 7.29 -14.03
N THR A 118 5.44 5.95 -14.03
CA THR A 118 5.89 5.14 -12.88
C THR A 118 7.39 5.33 -12.60
N ALA A 119 8.23 5.40 -13.64
CA ALA A 119 9.68 5.60 -13.47
C ALA A 119 9.99 7.00 -12.91
N LEU A 120 9.26 8.03 -13.35
CA LEU A 120 9.41 9.39 -12.82
C LEU A 120 9.00 9.45 -11.33
N ILE A 121 7.89 8.85 -10.96
CA ILE A 121 7.45 8.80 -9.54
C ILE A 121 8.46 8.02 -8.70
N ASP A 122 9.03 6.91 -9.20
CA ASP A 122 10.09 6.18 -8.52
C ASP A 122 11.34 7.05 -8.32
N GLN A 123 11.80 7.77 -9.35
CA GLN A 123 12.93 8.69 -9.24
C GLN A 123 12.69 9.75 -8.13
N ILE A 124 11.50 10.36 -8.10
CA ILE A 124 11.16 11.37 -7.10
C ILE A 124 11.14 10.78 -5.69
N HIS A 125 10.63 9.55 -5.50
CA HIS A 125 10.67 8.85 -4.21
C HIS A 125 12.11 8.62 -3.75
N GLN A 126 12.99 8.17 -4.64
CA GLN A 126 14.39 7.95 -4.31
C GLN A 126 15.11 9.24 -3.92
N GLU A 127 14.91 10.31 -4.70
CA GLU A 127 15.58 11.60 -4.47
C GLU A 127 15.11 12.30 -3.19
N LYS A 128 13.83 12.25 -2.88
CA LYS A 128 13.24 13.01 -1.77
C LYS A 128 13.08 12.23 -0.48
N MET A 129 12.88 10.92 -0.56
CA MET A 129 12.55 10.09 0.59
C MET A 129 13.54 8.93 0.83
N GLY A 130 14.46 8.65 -0.11
CA GLY A 130 15.30 7.46 -0.02
C GLY A 130 14.53 6.16 -0.12
N LEU A 131 13.42 6.15 -0.86
CA LEU A 131 12.54 5.01 -1.03
C LEU A 131 12.44 4.59 -2.49
N LYS A 132 12.45 3.30 -2.74
CA LYS A 132 12.15 2.69 -4.04
C LYS A 132 10.64 2.54 -4.19
N TYR A 133 10.06 3.07 -5.26
CA TYR A 133 8.64 2.88 -5.59
C TYR A 133 8.48 1.77 -6.62
N LEU A 134 7.85 0.65 -6.24
CA LEU A 134 7.69 -0.50 -7.13
C LEU A 134 6.54 -0.32 -8.13
N GLY A 135 5.56 0.51 -7.80
CA GLY A 135 4.47 0.80 -8.71
C GLY A 135 3.13 1.08 -8.05
N TRP A 136 2.20 1.51 -8.88
CA TRP A 136 0.81 1.78 -8.53
C TRP A 136 -0.01 0.50 -8.57
N PHE A 137 -0.64 0.17 -7.44
CA PHE A 137 -1.56 -0.94 -7.28
C PHE A 137 -3.00 -0.43 -7.28
N ASP A 138 -3.95 -1.30 -7.60
CA ASP A 138 -5.38 -1.05 -7.51
C ASP A 138 -5.84 0.25 -8.22
N SER A 139 -5.22 0.59 -9.35
CA SER A 139 -5.60 1.73 -10.18
C SER A 139 -7.00 1.55 -10.78
N GLY A 140 -7.68 2.67 -11.05
CA GLY A 140 -9.03 2.67 -11.62
C GLY A 140 -10.14 2.48 -10.59
N VAL A 141 -9.81 2.47 -9.30
CA VAL A 141 -10.77 2.47 -8.21
C VAL A 141 -10.95 3.90 -7.71
N CYS A 142 -12.19 4.31 -7.54
CA CYS A 142 -12.56 5.68 -7.22
C CYS A 142 -13.25 5.79 -5.86
N TYR A 143 -13.04 6.93 -5.17
CA TYR A 143 -13.69 7.27 -3.91
C TYR A 143 -14.99 8.01 -4.15
N ASN A 144 -16.04 7.56 -3.45
CA ASN A 144 -17.30 8.26 -3.32
C ASN A 144 -17.48 8.75 -1.87
N LEU A 145 -18.33 9.74 -1.70
CA LEU A 145 -18.85 10.08 -0.38
C LEU A 145 -20.02 9.15 -0.07
N TRP A 146 -19.99 8.56 1.13
CA TRP A 146 -21.02 7.67 1.65
C TRP A 146 -21.64 8.29 2.88
N THR A 147 -22.97 8.22 2.99
CA THR A 147 -23.73 8.79 4.10
C THR A 147 -24.69 7.79 4.72
N ARG A 148 -24.96 7.98 6.01
CA ARG A 148 -25.97 7.22 6.75
C ARG A 148 -27.37 7.58 6.27
N GLU A 149 -27.65 8.88 6.29
CA GLU A 149 -28.96 9.43 5.92
C GLU A 149 -28.95 9.89 4.46
N GLN A 150 -30.14 10.05 3.92
CA GLN A 150 -30.31 10.55 2.55
C GLN A 150 -29.67 11.94 2.42
N PRO A 151 -28.77 12.13 1.44
CA PRO A 151 -28.13 13.43 1.24
C PRO A 151 -29.16 14.47 0.77
N THR A 152 -28.96 15.70 1.21
CA THR A 152 -29.73 16.87 0.75
C THR A 152 -28.87 17.75 -0.16
N PHE A 153 -29.53 18.49 -1.05
CA PHE A 153 -28.86 19.37 -2.00
C PHE A 153 -29.56 20.73 -2.00
N ASP A 154 -28.79 21.79 -2.14
CA ASP A 154 -29.32 23.14 -2.28
C ASP A 154 -30.03 23.34 -3.64
N ALA A 155 -30.62 24.52 -3.85
CA ALA A 155 -31.33 24.85 -5.08
C ALA A 155 -30.41 24.89 -6.33
N ALA A 156 -29.10 25.00 -6.14
CA ALA A 156 -28.10 24.95 -7.21
C ALA A 156 -27.56 23.54 -7.47
N GLY A 157 -28.00 22.54 -6.68
CA GLY A 157 -27.57 21.15 -6.78
C GLY A 157 -26.27 20.86 -6.02
N ASN A 158 -25.79 21.74 -5.16
CA ASN A 158 -24.64 21.48 -4.32
C ASN A 158 -25.05 20.63 -3.10
N LEU A 159 -24.17 19.68 -2.74
CA LEU A 159 -24.38 18.85 -1.55
C LEU A 159 -24.36 19.70 -0.28
N GLU A 160 -25.42 19.57 0.52
CA GLU A 160 -25.48 20.18 1.86
C GLU A 160 -24.77 19.29 2.87
N VAL A 161 -23.66 19.79 3.43
CA VAL A 161 -22.84 19.05 4.41
C VAL A 161 -23.02 19.59 5.84
N ASN A 162 -23.85 20.61 6.03
CA ASN A 162 -24.11 21.22 7.34
C ASN A 162 -24.69 20.18 8.31
N GLY A 163 -23.99 20.00 9.45
CA GLY A 163 -24.38 19.03 10.47
C GLY A 163 -23.94 17.60 10.22
N LEU A 164 -23.37 17.27 9.06
CA LEU A 164 -22.73 15.96 8.84
C LEU A 164 -21.41 15.86 9.61
N LYS A 165 -21.27 14.78 10.35
CA LYS A 165 -20.02 14.40 11.00
C LYS A 165 -19.23 13.50 10.05
N LEU A 166 -18.37 14.10 9.25
CA LEU A 166 -17.59 13.38 8.24
C LEU A 166 -16.36 12.75 8.87
N ARG A 167 -16.19 11.46 8.64
CA ARG A 167 -14.89 10.84 8.87
C ARG A 167 -13.93 11.28 7.78
N GLY A 168 -12.79 11.80 8.21
CA GLY A 168 -11.68 12.19 7.36
C GLY A 168 -10.45 11.32 7.50
N ASN A 169 -9.52 11.59 6.64
CA ASN A 169 -8.11 11.26 6.73
C ASN A 169 -7.30 12.23 5.85
N ASN A 170 -5.99 12.18 5.94
CA ASN A 170 -5.10 13.09 5.22
C ASN A 170 -5.31 13.12 3.70
N VAL A 171 -5.92 12.07 3.15
CA VAL A 171 -6.13 11.88 1.70
C VAL A 171 -7.06 12.95 1.12
N TYR A 172 -8.18 13.23 1.79
CA TYR A 172 -9.24 14.05 1.25
C TYR A 172 -9.80 15.11 2.19
N ASN A 173 -9.15 15.35 3.33
CA ASN A 173 -9.60 16.37 4.29
C ASN A 173 -9.72 17.74 3.66
N ALA A 174 -8.76 18.13 2.82
CA ALA A 174 -8.80 19.43 2.14
C ALA A 174 -10.04 19.58 1.25
N PHE A 175 -10.45 18.53 0.56
CA PHE A 175 -11.68 18.54 -0.23
C PHE A 175 -12.91 18.72 0.68
N PHE A 176 -13.00 17.98 1.76
CA PHE A 176 -14.14 18.07 2.67
C PHE A 176 -14.21 19.39 3.42
N THR A 177 -13.09 19.88 3.94
CA THR A 177 -13.05 21.10 4.76
C THR A 177 -13.07 22.36 3.93
N ASN A 178 -12.22 22.46 2.90
CA ASN A 178 -12.01 23.69 2.15
C ASN A 178 -13.01 23.87 1.01
N TYR A 179 -13.41 22.76 0.35
CA TYR A 179 -14.33 22.83 -0.77
C TYR A 179 -15.79 22.62 -0.36
N LEU A 180 -16.07 21.59 0.44
CA LEU A 180 -17.45 21.32 0.90
C LEU A 180 -17.82 22.10 2.17
N GLY A 181 -16.85 22.64 2.93
CA GLY A 181 -17.13 23.34 4.18
C GLY A 181 -17.56 22.42 5.33
N ALA A 182 -17.27 21.13 5.24
CA ALA A 182 -17.67 20.14 6.23
C ALA A 182 -16.79 20.14 7.48
N GLN A 183 -17.35 19.70 8.59
CA GLN A 183 -16.58 19.34 9.79
C GLN A 183 -16.07 17.90 9.68
N VAL A 184 -14.79 17.69 9.95
CA VAL A 184 -14.11 16.40 9.74
C VAL A 184 -13.54 15.90 11.05
N ILE A 185 -13.69 14.60 11.29
CA ILE A 185 -13.08 13.86 12.41
C ILE A 185 -12.12 12.83 11.81
N ASP A 186 -10.82 13.00 12.05
CA ASP A 186 -9.80 12.09 11.55
C ASP A 186 -9.79 10.77 12.33
N LEU A 187 -9.98 9.68 11.63
CA LEU A 187 -9.98 8.33 12.20
C LEU A 187 -9.26 7.34 11.28
N PRO A 188 -8.38 6.49 11.85
CA PRO A 188 -7.84 5.34 11.11
C PRO A 188 -8.96 4.39 10.69
N THR A 189 -8.74 3.67 9.60
CA THR A 189 -9.75 2.76 9.00
C THR A 189 -10.31 1.76 10.00
N GLY A 190 -9.48 1.20 10.89
CA GLY A 190 -9.90 0.21 11.89
C GLY A 190 -10.86 0.76 12.97
N GLU A 191 -10.93 2.08 13.16
CA GLU A 191 -11.79 2.72 14.17
C GLU A 191 -13.15 3.16 13.61
N VAL A 192 -13.30 3.21 12.30
CA VAL A 192 -14.48 3.79 11.63
C VAL A 192 -15.75 3.00 11.90
N TYR A 193 -15.70 1.66 11.91
CA TYR A 193 -16.86 0.83 12.22
C TYR A 193 -17.49 1.23 13.57
N SER A 194 -16.69 1.28 14.61
CA SER A 194 -17.18 1.64 15.95
C SER A 194 -17.60 3.10 16.06
N ALA A 195 -17.00 4.00 15.29
CA ALA A 195 -17.39 5.40 15.22
C ALA A 195 -18.75 5.57 14.51
N LEU A 196 -18.99 4.86 13.42
CA LEU A 196 -20.28 4.77 12.75
C LEU A 196 -21.36 4.17 13.68
N GLN A 197 -21.04 3.05 14.34
CA GLN A 197 -21.98 2.39 15.26
C GLN A 197 -22.43 3.32 16.38
N ARG A 198 -21.53 4.13 16.95
CA ARG A 198 -21.83 5.06 18.03
C ARG A 198 -22.35 6.43 17.57
N GLY A 199 -22.48 6.66 16.26
CA GLY A 199 -22.88 7.96 15.72
C GLY A 199 -21.87 9.09 15.98
N VAL A 200 -20.59 8.75 16.15
CA VAL A 200 -19.49 9.73 16.20
C VAL A 200 -19.28 10.34 14.83
N VAL A 201 -19.45 9.53 13.79
CA VAL A 201 -19.47 9.95 12.39
C VAL A 201 -20.70 9.39 11.67
N ASP A 202 -21.19 10.12 10.66
CA ASP A 202 -22.39 9.77 9.90
C ASP A 202 -22.08 9.60 8.40
N ALA A 203 -20.88 9.97 7.99
CA ALA A 203 -20.43 9.93 6.60
C ALA A 203 -18.93 9.71 6.49
N THR A 204 -18.49 9.21 5.34
CA THR A 204 -17.05 9.02 5.04
C THR A 204 -16.79 9.00 3.54
N GLY A 205 -15.62 9.43 3.12
CA GLY A 205 -15.07 9.07 1.84
C GLY A 205 -14.54 7.63 1.87
N TRP A 206 -14.96 6.82 0.91
CA TRP A 206 -14.42 5.49 0.71
C TRP A 206 -14.61 5.03 -0.73
N THR A 207 -13.83 4.06 -1.13
CA THR A 207 -13.88 3.49 -2.46
C THR A 207 -15.16 2.67 -2.71
N GLN A 208 -15.47 2.44 -3.98
CA GLN A 208 -16.61 1.63 -4.40
C GLN A 208 -16.51 0.17 -3.98
N ILE A 209 -15.28 -0.30 -3.69
CA ILE A 209 -15.00 -1.65 -3.20
C ILE A 209 -14.44 -1.59 -1.78
N GLY A 210 -14.53 -2.70 -1.05
CA GLY A 210 -13.99 -2.81 0.32
C GLY A 210 -14.91 -2.30 1.43
N LEU A 211 -15.98 -1.57 1.13
CA LEU A 211 -16.92 -1.09 2.13
C LEU A 211 -17.59 -2.24 2.91
N ILE A 212 -17.94 -3.31 2.20
CA ILE A 212 -18.56 -4.53 2.77
C ILE A 212 -17.54 -5.30 3.61
N ASP A 213 -16.28 -5.37 3.20
CA ASP A 213 -15.22 -6.04 3.96
C ASP A 213 -15.03 -5.40 5.35
N LEU A 214 -15.28 -4.09 5.44
CA LEU A 214 -15.22 -3.30 6.67
C LEU A 214 -16.56 -3.25 7.43
N LYS A 215 -17.62 -3.86 6.88
CA LYS A 215 -18.99 -3.85 7.41
C LYS A 215 -19.59 -2.45 7.58
N TRP A 216 -19.07 -1.45 6.88
CA TRP A 216 -19.60 -0.08 6.98
C TRP A 216 -20.96 0.08 6.28
N ASN A 217 -21.29 -0.85 5.39
CA ASN A 217 -22.61 -0.97 4.77
C ASN A 217 -23.75 -1.24 5.77
N GLU A 218 -23.44 -1.61 7.02
CA GLU A 218 -24.44 -1.71 8.08
C GLU A 218 -24.99 -0.33 8.51
N PHE A 219 -24.23 0.73 8.24
CA PHE A 219 -24.55 2.11 8.68
C PHE A 219 -24.64 3.11 7.53
N LEU A 220 -23.95 2.88 6.41
CA LEU A 220 -23.87 3.79 5.27
C LEU A 220 -24.79 3.29 4.16
N ASN A 221 -25.89 4.02 3.95
CA ASN A 221 -27.00 3.60 3.08
C ASN A 221 -26.96 4.27 1.71
N TYR A 222 -26.28 5.40 1.57
CA TYR A 222 -26.29 6.21 0.37
C TYR A 222 -24.87 6.46 -0.15
N ARG A 223 -24.70 6.34 -1.47
CA ARG A 223 -23.49 6.69 -2.20
C ARG A 223 -23.76 7.92 -3.05
N ILE A 224 -22.91 8.93 -2.94
CA ILE A 224 -23.02 10.17 -3.70
C ILE A 224 -22.12 10.09 -4.93
N GLU A 225 -22.68 10.41 -6.08
CA GLU A 225 -21.96 10.50 -7.37
C GLU A 225 -21.78 11.99 -7.78
N PRO A 226 -20.76 12.29 -8.60
CA PRO A 226 -19.70 11.39 -9.08
C PRO A 226 -18.67 11.07 -7.99
N CYS A 227 -17.82 10.09 -8.24
CA CYS A 227 -16.64 9.88 -7.42
C CYS A 227 -15.68 11.08 -7.56
N PHE A 228 -14.89 11.35 -6.52
CA PHE A 228 -14.10 12.57 -6.41
C PHE A 228 -12.59 12.37 -6.33
N PHE A 229 -12.12 11.13 -6.20
CA PHE A 229 -10.72 10.84 -5.89
C PHE A 229 -10.36 9.41 -6.31
N SER A 230 -9.19 9.19 -6.93
CA SER A 230 -8.71 7.86 -7.30
C SER A 230 -7.82 7.27 -6.21
N THR A 231 -7.73 5.95 -6.13
CA THR A 231 -6.77 5.29 -5.23
C THR A 231 -5.33 5.53 -5.69
N ASP A 232 -4.44 5.65 -4.72
CA ASP A 232 -2.99 5.83 -4.92
C ASP A 232 -2.17 4.75 -4.20
N LEU A 233 -2.75 3.58 -4.04
CA LEU A 233 -2.08 2.45 -3.38
C LEU A 233 -0.83 2.03 -4.15
N GLY A 234 0.27 1.90 -3.43
CA GLY A 234 1.55 1.53 -3.99
C GLY A 234 2.39 0.71 -3.02
N VAL A 235 3.46 0.19 -3.53
CA VAL A 235 4.50 -0.49 -2.73
C VAL A 235 5.75 0.35 -2.76
N ILE A 236 6.23 0.73 -1.58
CA ILE A 236 7.53 1.39 -1.37
C ILE A 236 8.45 0.49 -0.57
N VAL A 237 9.74 0.57 -0.88
CA VAL A 237 10.81 -0.22 -0.25
C VAL A 237 11.90 0.72 0.20
N ASN A 238 12.54 0.45 1.34
CA ASN A 238 13.75 1.13 1.76
C ASN A 238 14.82 1.03 0.66
N ASN A 239 15.40 2.15 0.24
CA ASN A 239 16.30 2.19 -0.91
C ASN A 239 17.65 1.50 -0.63
N GLU A 240 18.15 1.54 0.61
CA GLU A 240 19.37 0.82 1.00
C GLU A 240 19.12 -0.69 0.94
N LYS A 241 17.98 -1.15 1.45
CA LYS A 241 17.56 -2.55 1.36
C LYS A 241 17.42 -2.98 -0.10
N TRP A 242 16.73 -2.20 -0.93
CA TRP A 242 16.57 -2.49 -2.36
C TRP A 242 17.91 -2.64 -3.07
N ASN A 243 18.84 -1.71 -2.83
CA ASN A 243 20.16 -1.71 -3.46
C ASN A 243 21.09 -2.80 -2.91
N SER A 244 20.79 -3.40 -1.75
CA SER A 244 21.53 -4.52 -1.18
C SER A 244 21.17 -5.87 -1.77
N LEU A 245 20.03 -5.96 -2.47
CA LEU A 245 19.59 -7.19 -3.12
C LEU A 245 20.50 -7.55 -4.27
N SER A 246 20.64 -8.83 -4.54
CA SER A 246 21.37 -9.29 -5.71
C SER A 246 20.57 -9.05 -7.00
N ASP A 247 21.29 -9.07 -8.12
CA ASP A 247 20.66 -8.96 -9.47
C ASP A 247 19.65 -10.06 -9.73
N GLU A 248 19.80 -11.23 -9.12
CA GLU A 248 18.88 -12.36 -9.24
C GLU A 248 17.58 -12.11 -8.45
N ALA A 249 17.66 -11.47 -7.28
CA ALA A 249 16.53 -11.13 -6.42
C ALA A 249 15.71 -9.97 -6.98
#